data_e93f59d5f41cc0ce89329d2e008462aa
#
_entry.id   e93f59d5f41cc0ce89329d2e008462aa
#
_cell.length_a   1.000
_cell.length_b   1.000
_cell.length_c   1.000
_cell.angle_alpha   90.00
_cell.angle_beta   90.00
_cell.angle_gamma   90.00
#
_symmetry.space_group_name_H-M   'P 1'
#
loop_
_entity.id
_entity.type
_entity.pdbx_description
1 polymer ?
#
loop_
_entity_poly.entity_id
_entity_poly.type
_entity_poly.pdbx_seq_one_letter_code
_entity_poly.pdbx_strand_id
1 'polypeptide(L)'
;MSAIETLGQEAGQVAKAAAAPTHAGAAKDAAEKGNNGAAASHLALMIGEDRYLVELAEAGEIVPMPSTSIMQVPLTQDWFLGVVNVRGALFTVVDLARFMGGNFTPVSKESRLLTLSPALTFNATLVVSRMLGLRNVATMTPAPEKQTFDKPWLSEQFRDAEGQTWRRLSLSKLVSSSSFLMVGR
;
A
#
# COMPACT_ATOMS: atom_id res chain seq x y z
N MET A 1 78.87 22.50 4.96
CA MET A 1 78.77 23.73 5.74
C MET A 1 77.27 23.93 5.94
N SER A 2 76.86 23.52 7.08
CA SER A 2 76.48 24.36 8.24
C SER A 2 75.13 25.00 8.01
N ALA A 3 74.14 24.94 8.77
CA ALA A 3 73.89 24.65 10.18
C ALA A 3 72.38 24.55 10.31
N ILE A 4 71.79 23.59 10.96
CA ILE A 4 71.49 23.60 12.40
C ILE A 4 70.37 24.58 12.78
N GLU A 5 69.35 23.94 13.38
CA GLU A 5 68.51 24.36 14.53
C GLU A 5 67.48 25.47 14.24
N THR A 6 66.32 25.40 14.74
CA THR A 6 65.88 25.13 16.10
C THR A 6 64.38 24.98 16.13
N LEU A 7 63.86 23.95 16.76
CA LEU A 7 62.85 23.88 17.83
C LEU A 7 61.79 25.01 17.92
N GLY A 8 60.58 24.63 17.97
CA GLY A 8 59.47 25.46 18.48
C GLY A 8 58.18 24.66 18.53
N GLN A 9 58.02 24.00 19.65
CA GLN A 9 56.76 23.50 20.19
C GLN A 9 55.63 24.54 20.08
N GLU A 10 54.46 24.07 19.78
CA GLU A 10 53.25 24.14 20.61
C GLU A 10 52.12 23.58 19.78
N ALA A 11 51.60 22.48 20.18
CA ALA A 11 50.46 22.22 21.04
C ALA A 11 49.12 22.77 20.52
N GLY A 12 48.30 21.85 20.08
CA GLY A 12 46.90 21.78 20.45
C GLY A 12 45.96 22.67 19.66
N GLN A 13 45.20 22.03 18.80
CA GLN A 13 43.72 22.10 18.92
C GLN A 13 43.07 21.27 17.83
N VAL A 14 42.60 20.15 18.27
CA VAL A 14 41.32 19.53 17.97
C VAL A 14 40.60 20.06 16.73
N ALA A 15 40.77 19.39 15.62
CA ALA A 15 39.86 19.47 14.47
C ALA A 15 38.60 18.66 14.77
N LYS A 16 37.55 19.37 15.09
CA LYS A 16 36.19 18.85 15.22
C LYS A 16 35.68 18.46 13.84
N ALA A 17 35.58 17.17 13.60
CA ALA A 17 34.97 16.62 12.40
C ALA A 17 33.52 17.06 12.32
N ALA A 18 33.17 17.80 11.27
CA ALA A 18 31.81 18.13 10.92
C ALA A 18 31.15 16.88 10.35
N ALA A 19 30.23 16.33 11.10
CA ALA A 19 29.32 15.29 10.64
C ALA A 19 28.36 15.87 9.60
N ALA A 20 28.26 15.22 8.46
CA ALA A 20 27.27 15.50 7.44
C ALA A 20 25.85 15.25 7.99
N PRO A 21 24.85 16.08 7.63
CA PRO A 21 23.49 15.84 8.06
C PRO A 21 22.88 14.68 7.25
N THR A 22 22.55 13.62 7.93
CA THR A 22 21.68 12.57 7.45
C THR A 22 20.30 13.15 7.14
N HIS A 23 19.90 13.13 5.88
CA HIS A 23 18.53 13.39 5.44
C HIS A 23 17.59 12.25 5.89
N ALA A 24 17.15 12.33 7.12
CA ALA A 24 16.02 11.56 7.65
C ALA A 24 15.04 12.54 8.30
N GLY A 25 14.32 13.29 7.49
CA GLY A 25 13.47 14.34 8.02
C GLY A 25 12.45 14.93 7.07
N ALA A 26 11.94 14.15 6.11
CA ALA A 26 10.92 14.66 5.18
C ALA A 26 9.59 13.88 5.21
N ALA A 27 9.38 13.01 6.18
CA ALA A 27 8.13 12.25 6.31
C ALA A 27 7.36 12.54 7.62
N LYS A 28 7.76 13.53 8.42
CA LYS A 28 7.12 13.84 9.70
C LYS A 28 6.29 15.11 9.72
N ASP A 29 6.40 16.00 8.76
CA ASP A 29 5.72 17.32 8.84
C ASP A 29 4.38 17.43 8.12
N ALA A 30 3.85 16.34 7.56
CA ALA A 30 2.49 16.32 7.00
C ALA A 30 1.42 15.74 7.95
N ALA A 31 1.78 15.38 9.18
CA ALA A 31 0.85 14.73 10.13
C ALA A 31 0.37 15.63 11.27
N GLU A 32 0.83 16.88 11.34
CA GLU A 32 0.41 17.79 12.44
C GLU A 32 -0.36 19.00 11.92
N LYS A 33 -1.61 18.81 11.53
CA LYS A 33 -2.65 19.83 11.69
C LYS A 33 -4.04 19.20 11.60
N GLY A 34 -4.62 18.96 12.75
CA GLY A 34 -6.08 18.90 12.88
C GLY A 34 -6.64 17.57 13.32
N ASN A 35 -6.86 17.48 14.55
CA ASN A 35 -7.95 16.85 15.28
C ASN A 35 -7.56 15.68 16.19
N ASN A 36 -7.87 15.86 17.48
CA ASN A 36 -7.93 14.86 18.52
C ASN A 36 -8.72 13.64 18.06
N GLY A 37 -8.08 12.49 18.01
CA GLY A 37 -8.79 11.25 17.76
C GLY A 37 -7.84 10.19 17.21
N ALA A 38 -8.09 8.94 17.49
CA ALA A 38 -7.34 7.78 17.05
C ALA A 38 -6.81 7.91 15.62
N ALA A 39 -5.54 7.58 15.43
CA ALA A 39 -4.87 7.64 14.13
C ALA A 39 -5.64 6.86 13.06
N ALA A 40 -5.62 7.34 11.80
CA ALA A 40 -6.19 6.62 10.68
C ALA A 40 -5.48 5.26 10.55
N SER A 41 -6.25 4.19 10.55
CA SER A 41 -5.72 2.82 10.56
C SER A 41 -5.97 2.07 9.25
N HIS A 42 -6.79 2.64 8.37
CA HIS A 42 -7.23 1.99 7.14
C HIS A 42 -7.02 2.86 5.91
N LEU A 43 -6.61 2.21 4.84
CA LEU A 43 -6.58 2.76 3.50
C LEU A 43 -7.95 2.56 2.87
N ALA A 44 -8.56 3.65 2.42
CA ALA A 44 -9.85 3.65 1.77
C ALA A 44 -9.68 3.65 0.25
N LEU A 45 -10.37 2.74 -0.42
CA LEU A 45 -10.26 2.56 -1.86
C LEU A 45 -11.58 2.09 -2.48
N MET A 46 -11.68 2.23 -3.79
CA MET A 46 -12.75 1.66 -4.60
C MET A 46 -12.25 0.49 -5.43
N ILE A 47 -13.03 -0.58 -5.45
CA ILE A 47 -12.86 -1.73 -6.34
C ILE A 47 -14.18 -1.91 -7.08
N GLY A 48 -14.18 -1.71 -8.40
CA GLY A 48 -15.43 -1.53 -9.11
C GLY A 48 -16.13 -0.27 -8.62
N GLU A 49 -17.38 -0.42 -8.17
CA GLU A 49 -18.19 0.66 -7.61
C GLU A 49 -18.28 0.62 -6.07
N ASP A 50 -17.76 -0.43 -5.46
CA ASP A 50 -17.82 -0.63 -4.01
C ASP A 50 -16.64 0.02 -3.28
N ARG A 51 -16.88 0.43 -2.03
CA ARG A 51 -15.89 1.04 -1.15
C ARG A 51 -15.34 0.03 -0.16
N TYR A 52 -14.02 0.00 -0.06
CA TYR A 52 -13.32 -0.91 0.82
C TYR A 52 -12.36 -0.20 1.76
N LEU A 53 -12.16 -0.82 2.91
CA LEU A 53 -11.18 -0.43 3.93
C LEU A 53 -10.16 -1.56 4.07
N VAL A 54 -8.90 -1.24 3.87
CA VAL A 54 -7.77 -2.17 4.01
C VAL A 54 -6.89 -1.68 5.15
N GLU A 55 -6.46 -2.57 6.03
CA GLU A 55 -5.52 -2.20 7.10
C GLU A 55 -4.19 -1.71 6.52
N LEU A 56 -3.67 -0.61 7.06
CA LEU A 56 -2.40 -0.04 6.59
C LEU A 56 -1.24 -1.03 6.71
N ALA A 57 -1.28 -1.92 7.70
CA ALA A 57 -0.25 -2.95 7.87
C ALA A 57 -0.24 -3.99 6.75
N GLU A 58 -1.37 -4.22 6.08
CA GLU A 58 -1.51 -5.14 4.96
C GLU A 58 -1.26 -4.48 3.60
N ALA A 59 -1.35 -3.15 3.52
CA ALA A 59 -1.14 -2.38 2.31
C ALA A 59 0.35 -2.06 2.11
N GLY A 60 0.81 -2.17 0.88
CA GLY A 60 2.14 -1.78 0.47
C GLY A 60 2.15 -0.44 -0.27
N GLU A 61 2.85 -0.39 -1.38
CA GLU A 61 3.02 0.80 -2.20
C GLU A 61 1.82 1.00 -3.14
N ILE A 62 1.47 2.26 -3.37
CA ILE A 62 0.48 2.66 -4.37
C ILE A 62 1.23 3.16 -5.59
N VAL A 63 1.04 2.48 -6.71
CA VAL A 63 1.72 2.76 -7.98
C VAL A 63 0.69 3.18 -9.03
N PRO A 64 0.96 4.18 -9.88
CA PRO A 64 0.10 4.46 -11.03
C PRO A 64 -0.11 3.21 -11.88
N MET A 65 -1.32 3.01 -12.40
CA MET A 65 -1.58 1.91 -13.32
C MET A 65 -0.68 2.06 -14.54
N PRO A 66 0.22 1.10 -14.83
CA PRO A 66 1.12 1.21 -15.98
C PRO A 66 0.33 1.09 -17.28
N SER A 67 0.57 1.98 -18.21
CA SER A 67 -0.10 1.96 -19.53
C SER A 67 0.37 0.82 -20.45
N THR A 68 1.53 0.21 -20.20
CA THR A 68 2.16 -0.70 -21.17
C THR A 68 2.98 -1.85 -20.58
N SER A 69 3.01 -2.06 -19.27
CA SER A 69 4.05 -2.90 -18.63
C SER A 69 3.55 -4.19 -18.01
N ILE A 70 2.27 -4.53 -18.16
CA ILE A 70 1.76 -5.81 -17.64
C ILE A 70 2.03 -6.90 -18.70
N MET A 71 2.87 -7.85 -18.33
CA MET A 71 3.19 -9.00 -19.15
C MET A 71 2.17 -10.11 -18.89
N GLN A 72 1.36 -10.41 -19.88
CA GLN A 72 0.33 -11.45 -19.77
C GLN A 72 0.97 -12.83 -19.64
N VAL A 73 0.33 -13.69 -18.82
CA VAL A 73 0.70 -15.09 -18.65
C VAL A 73 -0.42 -15.95 -19.24
N PRO A 74 -0.13 -16.86 -20.20
CA PRO A 74 -1.15 -17.67 -20.82
C PRO A 74 -1.72 -18.73 -19.85
N LEU A 75 -2.91 -19.25 -20.16
CA LEU A 75 -3.60 -20.30 -19.40
C LEU A 75 -3.90 -19.92 -17.96
N THR A 76 -4.13 -18.65 -17.69
CA THR A 76 -4.53 -18.13 -16.40
C THR A 76 -6.00 -17.73 -16.38
N GLN A 77 -6.54 -17.60 -15.18
CA GLN A 77 -7.88 -17.03 -14.94
C GLN A 77 -7.96 -15.61 -15.51
N ASP A 78 -9.13 -15.17 -15.92
CA ASP A 78 -9.31 -13.85 -16.56
C ASP A 78 -9.07 -12.66 -15.63
N TRP A 79 -9.27 -12.83 -14.34
CA TRP A 79 -8.96 -11.82 -13.30
C TRP A 79 -7.45 -11.66 -13.03
N PHE A 80 -6.63 -12.60 -13.48
CA PHE A 80 -5.17 -12.53 -13.41
C PHE A 80 -4.64 -11.83 -14.65
N LEU A 81 -4.27 -10.56 -14.55
CA LEU A 81 -3.85 -9.76 -15.70
C LEU A 81 -2.43 -10.04 -16.16
N GLY A 82 -1.60 -10.67 -15.32
CA GLY A 82 -0.22 -10.97 -15.64
C GLY A 82 0.76 -10.58 -14.55
N VAL A 83 1.97 -10.17 -14.96
CA VAL A 83 3.03 -9.72 -14.05
C VAL A 83 3.54 -8.34 -14.44
N VAL A 84 3.99 -7.58 -13.46
CA VAL A 84 4.56 -6.24 -13.62
C VAL A 84 5.84 -6.10 -12.83
N ASN A 85 6.78 -5.32 -13.34
CA ASN A 85 7.96 -4.92 -12.59
C ASN A 85 7.67 -3.61 -11.84
N VAL A 86 7.78 -3.66 -10.52
CA VAL A 86 7.72 -2.48 -9.66
C VAL A 86 9.06 -2.34 -8.97
N ARG A 87 9.82 -1.32 -9.32
CA ARG A 87 11.14 -1.00 -8.74
C ARG A 87 12.13 -2.18 -8.72
N GLY A 88 12.12 -2.99 -9.78
CA GLY A 88 13.04 -4.13 -9.90
C GLY A 88 12.51 -5.44 -9.32
N ALA A 89 11.38 -5.45 -8.63
CA ALA A 89 10.72 -6.65 -8.16
C ALA A 89 9.52 -7.02 -9.04
N LEU A 90 9.32 -8.30 -9.28
CA LEU A 90 8.17 -8.80 -10.03
C LEU A 90 6.97 -9.03 -9.10
N PHE A 91 5.84 -8.50 -9.52
CA PHE A 91 4.56 -8.66 -8.84
C PHE A 91 3.52 -9.24 -9.80
N THR A 92 2.67 -10.10 -9.29
CA THR A 92 1.47 -10.50 -10.02
C THR A 92 0.45 -9.37 -10.02
N VAL A 93 -0.36 -9.26 -11.05
CA VAL A 93 -1.40 -8.22 -11.18
C VAL A 93 -2.75 -8.89 -11.22
N VAL A 94 -3.59 -8.53 -10.26
CA VAL A 94 -4.94 -9.08 -10.10
C VAL A 94 -5.98 -7.96 -10.20
N ASP A 95 -6.95 -8.16 -11.08
CA ASP A 95 -8.17 -7.35 -11.06
C ASP A 95 -9.12 -7.90 -10.00
N LEU A 96 -9.16 -7.24 -8.86
CA LEU A 96 -9.93 -7.72 -7.72
C LEU A 96 -11.45 -7.61 -7.94
N ALA A 97 -11.92 -6.62 -8.71
CA ALA A 97 -13.33 -6.52 -9.08
C ALA A 97 -13.74 -7.75 -9.91
N ARG A 98 -12.92 -8.11 -10.87
CA ARG A 98 -13.16 -9.29 -11.71
C ARG A 98 -13.04 -10.59 -10.91
N PHE A 99 -12.05 -10.73 -10.04
CA PHE A 99 -11.91 -11.86 -9.13
C PHE A 99 -13.15 -12.06 -8.25
N MET A 100 -13.77 -10.98 -7.81
CA MET A 100 -14.98 -11.03 -7.01
C MET A 100 -16.26 -11.33 -7.83
N GLY A 101 -16.13 -11.52 -9.13
CA GLY A 101 -17.25 -11.85 -10.03
C GLY A 101 -17.91 -10.63 -10.68
N GLY A 102 -17.32 -9.44 -10.52
CA GLY A 102 -17.76 -8.21 -11.18
C GLY A 102 -17.17 -8.02 -12.58
N ASN A 103 -17.33 -6.83 -13.11
CA ASN A 103 -16.71 -6.40 -14.37
C ASN A 103 -15.23 -6.08 -14.15
N PHE A 104 -14.45 -6.08 -15.23
CA PHE A 104 -13.08 -5.58 -15.19
C PHE A 104 -13.03 -4.13 -14.74
N THR A 105 -12.01 -3.81 -13.96
CA THR A 105 -11.75 -2.43 -13.54
C THR A 105 -11.37 -1.58 -14.75
N PRO A 106 -12.14 -0.54 -15.12
CA PRO A 106 -11.76 0.35 -16.20
C PRO A 106 -10.43 1.04 -15.91
N VAL A 107 -9.50 1.03 -16.86
CA VAL A 107 -8.24 1.76 -16.73
C VAL A 107 -8.51 3.23 -16.94
N SER A 108 -8.20 4.02 -15.93
CA SER A 108 -8.36 5.48 -15.94
C SER A 108 -7.14 6.16 -15.31
N LYS A 109 -7.11 7.49 -15.34
CA LYS A 109 -6.07 8.28 -14.66
C LYS A 109 -6.10 8.10 -13.12
N GLU A 110 -7.21 7.65 -12.57
CA GLU A 110 -7.42 7.43 -11.14
C GLU A 110 -7.06 6.01 -10.72
N SER A 111 -7.03 5.06 -11.67
CA SER A 111 -6.71 3.66 -11.40
C SER A 111 -5.29 3.52 -10.86
N ARG A 112 -5.11 2.65 -9.87
CA ARG A 112 -3.82 2.39 -9.22
C ARG A 112 -3.59 0.90 -9.07
N LEU A 113 -2.33 0.55 -8.94
CA LEU A 113 -1.90 -0.74 -8.43
C LEU A 113 -1.56 -0.58 -6.95
N LEU A 114 -2.22 -1.32 -6.10
CA LEU A 114 -1.88 -1.42 -4.69
C LEU A 114 -1.05 -2.69 -4.49
N THR A 115 0.23 -2.55 -4.16
CA THR A 115 1.05 -3.71 -3.80
C THR A 115 0.63 -4.20 -2.41
N LEU A 116 0.81 -5.48 -2.18
CA LEU A 116 0.65 -6.04 -0.84
C LEU A 116 1.85 -5.69 0.03
N SER A 117 1.61 -5.57 1.33
CA SER A 117 2.70 -5.38 2.30
C SER A 117 3.70 -6.54 2.22
N PRO A 118 5.02 -6.28 2.30
CA PRO A 118 6.03 -7.34 2.37
C PRO A 118 5.82 -8.30 3.55
N ALA A 119 5.13 -7.86 4.60
CA ALA A 119 4.78 -8.71 5.74
C ALA A 119 3.86 -9.89 5.36
N LEU A 120 3.13 -9.79 4.26
CA LEU A 120 2.28 -10.87 3.76
C LEU A 120 3.06 -11.93 2.96
N THR A 121 4.36 -11.70 2.71
CA THR A 121 5.25 -12.61 1.96
C THR A 121 4.69 -13.07 0.60
N PHE A 122 3.89 -12.22 -0.03
CA PHE A 122 3.21 -12.50 -1.29
C PHE A 122 3.32 -11.30 -2.24
N ASN A 123 4.07 -11.47 -3.34
CA ASN A 123 4.31 -10.39 -4.29
C ASN A 123 3.14 -10.25 -5.28
N ALA A 124 2.09 -9.57 -4.85
CA ALA A 124 0.97 -9.24 -5.71
C ALA A 124 0.61 -7.76 -5.67
N THR A 125 -0.01 -7.32 -6.75
CA THR A 125 -0.67 -6.02 -6.84
C THR A 125 -2.14 -6.22 -7.15
N LEU A 126 -2.96 -5.38 -6.56
CA LEU A 126 -4.39 -5.33 -6.83
C LEU A 126 -4.70 -4.09 -7.66
N VAL A 127 -5.44 -4.28 -8.74
CA VAL A 127 -6.00 -3.15 -9.49
C VAL A 127 -7.14 -2.55 -8.68
N VAL A 128 -7.05 -1.26 -8.40
CA VAL A 128 -8.09 -0.48 -7.72
C VAL A 128 -8.57 0.65 -8.61
N SER A 129 -9.87 0.90 -8.62
CA SER A 129 -10.50 1.93 -9.45
C SER A 129 -10.07 3.33 -9.03
N ARG A 130 -9.99 3.55 -7.71
CA ARG A 130 -9.65 4.85 -7.12
C ARG A 130 -9.18 4.69 -5.67
N MET A 131 -8.22 5.53 -5.29
CA MET A 131 -7.84 5.71 -3.88
C MET A 131 -8.68 6.82 -3.25
N LEU A 132 -9.20 6.58 -2.05
CA LEU A 132 -10.07 7.50 -1.32
C LEU A 132 -9.41 8.08 -0.05
N GLY A 133 -8.11 7.82 0.12
CA GLY A 133 -7.31 8.33 1.23
C GLY A 133 -7.33 7.43 2.46
N LEU A 134 -7.03 8.02 3.60
CA LEU A 134 -6.97 7.33 4.88
C LEU A 134 -8.26 7.54 5.67
N ARG A 135 -8.70 6.50 6.39
CA ARG A 135 -9.90 6.53 7.22
C ARG A 135 -9.63 5.97 8.60
N ASN A 136 -10.34 6.52 9.57
CA ASN A 136 -10.39 5.99 10.92
C ASN A 136 -11.73 5.26 11.10
N VAL A 137 -11.67 3.94 11.23
CA VAL A 137 -12.86 3.11 11.43
C VAL A 137 -13.56 3.41 12.77
N ALA A 138 -12.81 3.88 13.79
CA ALA A 138 -13.41 4.25 15.08
C ALA A 138 -14.41 5.42 14.99
N THR A 139 -14.35 6.22 13.91
CA THR A 139 -15.31 7.30 13.65
C THR A 139 -16.52 6.88 12.81
N MET A 140 -16.55 5.62 12.39
CA MET A 140 -17.64 5.06 11.58
C MET A 140 -18.59 4.26 12.45
N THR A 141 -19.82 4.13 12.02
CA THR A 141 -20.83 3.31 12.69
C THR A 141 -20.84 1.91 12.06
N PRO A 142 -20.71 0.84 12.86
CA PRO A 142 -20.92 -0.52 12.34
C PRO A 142 -22.30 -0.63 11.70
N ALA A 143 -22.36 -1.22 10.52
CA ALA A 143 -23.65 -1.43 9.87
C ALA A 143 -24.45 -2.52 10.63
N PRO A 144 -25.73 -2.31 10.90
CA PRO A 144 -26.53 -3.20 11.75
C PRO A 144 -26.83 -4.55 11.13
N GLU A 145 -26.64 -4.69 9.84
CA GLU A 145 -26.92 -5.93 9.14
C GLU A 145 -25.76 -6.91 9.33
N LYS A 146 -26.05 -8.05 9.95
CA LYS A 146 -25.20 -9.24 9.87
C LYS A 146 -25.22 -9.73 8.42
N GLN A 147 -24.46 -9.07 7.55
CA GLN A 147 -24.25 -9.62 6.22
C GLN A 147 -23.35 -10.84 6.37
N THR A 148 -23.88 -11.99 6.01
CA THR A 148 -23.08 -13.18 5.77
C THR A 148 -22.28 -12.91 4.52
N PHE A 149 -21.01 -12.61 4.69
CA PHE A 149 -20.11 -12.48 3.54
C PHE A 149 -19.77 -13.90 3.07
N ASP A 150 -20.13 -14.24 1.85
CA ASP A 150 -19.75 -15.52 1.22
C ASP A 150 -18.24 -15.65 1.01
N LYS A 151 -17.50 -14.59 1.29
CA LYS A 151 -16.07 -14.46 1.03
C LYS A 151 -15.32 -14.24 2.35
N PRO A 152 -14.41 -15.13 2.75
CA PRO A 152 -13.75 -15.08 4.06
C PRO A 152 -12.86 -13.85 4.26
N TRP A 153 -12.43 -13.19 3.17
CA TRP A 153 -11.63 -11.95 3.20
C TRP A 153 -12.45 -10.67 3.36
N LEU A 154 -13.78 -10.76 3.28
CA LEU A 154 -14.69 -9.68 3.65
C LEU A 154 -15.24 -9.94 5.05
N SER A 155 -15.21 -8.94 5.93
CA SER A 155 -15.62 -9.17 7.31
C SER A 155 -16.68 -8.20 7.79
N GLU A 156 -16.32 -6.97 8.02
CA GLU A 156 -17.18 -6.00 8.69
C GLU A 156 -17.66 -4.95 7.68
N GLN A 157 -18.80 -4.37 7.99
CA GLN A 157 -19.35 -3.27 7.21
C GLN A 157 -19.57 -2.07 8.12
N PHE A 158 -19.24 -0.90 7.61
CA PHE A 158 -19.33 0.36 8.33
C PHE A 158 -20.11 1.38 7.50
N ARG A 159 -20.67 2.38 8.18
CA ARG A 159 -21.20 3.59 7.56
C ARG A 159 -20.44 4.80 8.07
N ASP A 160 -20.09 5.68 7.14
CA ASP A 160 -19.54 6.99 7.51
C ASP A 160 -20.64 8.02 7.83
N ALA A 161 -20.23 9.24 8.18
CA ALA A 161 -21.14 10.32 8.50
C ALA A 161 -22.03 10.76 7.33
N GLU A 162 -21.57 10.52 6.10
CA GLU A 162 -22.29 10.79 4.84
C GLU A 162 -23.23 9.65 4.44
N GLY A 163 -23.30 8.57 5.26
CA GLY A 163 -24.14 7.41 5.02
C GLY A 163 -23.58 6.43 3.99
N GLN A 164 -22.32 6.62 3.58
CA GLN A 164 -21.67 5.72 2.62
C GLN A 164 -21.30 4.40 3.30
N THR A 165 -21.50 3.32 2.57
CA THR A 165 -21.16 1.98 3.07
C THR A 165 -19.74 1.58 2.69
N TRP A 166 -19.02 1.03 3.65
CA TRP A 166 -17.65 0.57 3.56
C TRP A 166 -17.54 -0.87 3.98
N ARG A 167 -16.80 -1.69 3.25
CA ARG A 167 -16.54 -3.09 3.58
C ARG A 167 -15.08 -3.27 3.98
N ARG A 168 -14.83 -3.96 5.08
CA ARG A 168 -13.47 -4.31 5.49
C ARG A 168 -12.97 -5.47 4.65
N LEU A 169 -11.85 -5.25 3.96
CA LEU A 169 -11.16 -6.21 3.12
C LEU A 169 -9.83 -6.59 3.80
N SER A 170 -9.69 -7.86 4.18
CA SER A 170 -8.43 -8.40 4.71
C SER A 170 -7.60 -8.99 3.58
N LEU A 171 -6.44 -8.41 3.31
CA LEU A 171 -5.52 -8.89 2.28
C LEU A 171 -4.81 -10.17 2.73
N SER A 172 -4.54 -10.34 4.01
CA SER A 172 -3.97 -11.58 4.55
C SER A 172 -4.89 -12.77 4.34
N LYS A 173 -6.19 -12.61 4.58
CA LYS A 173 -7.18 -13.66 4.31
C LYS A 173 -7.37 -13.89 2.81
N LEU A 174 -7.29 -12.84 2.00
CA LEU A 174 -7.39 -12.94 0.54
C LEU A 174 -6.28 -13.82 -0.02
N VAL A 175 -5.02 -13.54 0.30
CA VAL A 175 -3.88 -14.30 -0.21
C VAL A 175 -3.79 -15.72 0.35
N SER A 176 -4.47 -15.99 1.46
CA SER A 176 -4.55 -17.33 2.05
C SER A 176 -5.70 -18.17 1.46
N SER A 177 -6.56 -17.58 0.64
CA SER A 177 -7.69 -18.31 0.07
C SER A 177 -7.26 -19.15 -1.12
N SER A 178 -7.73 -20.40 -1.17
CA SER A 178 -7.43 -21.31 -2.29
C SER A 178 -7.89 -20.74 -3.63
N SER A 179 -9.04 -20.08 -3.69
CA SER A 179 -9.56 -19.48 -4.91
C SER A 179 -8.64 -18.38 -5.48
N PHE A 180 -7.98 -17.61 -4.61
CA PHE A 180 -7.03 -16.58 -5.03
C PHE A 180 -5.70 -17.18 -5.51
N LEU A 181 -5.30 -18.32 -4.95
CA LEU A 181 -4.06 -18.99 -5.31
C LEU A 181 -4.19 -19.86 -6.58
N MET A 182 -5.40 -20.25 -6.95
CA MET A 182 -5.67 -21.05 -8.15
C MET A 182 -5.74 -20.18 -9.40
N VAL A 183 -4.59 -19.68 -9.83
CA VAL A 183 -4.45 -18.79 -10.99
C VAL A 183 -4.56 -19.53 -12.33
N GLY A 184 -4.15 -20.79 -12.38
CA GLY A 184 -4.22 -21.63 -13.60
C GLY A 184 -5.64 -22.03 -13.98
N ARG A 185 -5.90 -22.19 -15.28
CA ARG A 185 -7.13 -22.77 -15.84
C ARG A 185 -7.00 -24.27 -16.02
#